data_e2d09876f69abcd9068e7b54ca69a41c
#
_entry.id   e2d09876f69abcd9068e7b54ca69a41c
#
_cell.length_a   1.000
_cell.length_b   1.000
_cell.length_c   1.000
_cell.angle_alpha   90.00
_cell.angle_beta   90.00
_cell.angle_gamma   90.00
#
_symmetry.space_group_name_H-M   'P 1'
#
loop_
_entity.id
_entity.type
_entity.pdbx_description
1 polymer ?
#
loop_
_entity_poly.entity_id
_entity_poly.type
_entity_poly.pdbx_seq_one_letter_code
_entity_poly.pdbx_strand_id
1 'polypeptide(L)'
;MKVSRRGIITGAAAAGAAGVVGVATRGEAAIAEETATAASQERQGVQLTWFGTHAWQVRSGKNIVLTDPWITRFKTGTFTPEGADPKAELVIKPDVIDRYISTADAILVHHGHYDHMADVPYVARKTQATVLGTESHVNMLKAMRTPANLLSPVRGGEYLPFEGFTVEVFPSLHSCGGRHHTYAYPGYRLDGVPPRPRVIEDLLEGGTLAYVITIGGVRILSLSTANFDPNALRDLQVDVVLAAPGGEPGITDRLLRTIKPVRTVIATHWDDFDLPLDEPGVPWTDLTKLRTSVERAGAEFVVLDHLEKLSL
;
A
#
# COMPACT_ATOMS: atom_id res chain seq x y z
N MET A 1 37.13 -34.25 -21.37
CA MET A 1 38.39 -33.71 -20.75
C MET A 1 38.14 -33.59 -19.25
N LYS A 2 38.86 -34.42 -18.48
CA LYS A 2 38.79 -34.48 -17.01
C LYS A 2 39.61 -33.34 -16.43
N VAL A 3 39.15 -32.63 -15.42
CA VAL A 3 39.98 -31.81 -14.56
C VAL A 3 39.77 -32.17 -13.10
N SER A 4 40.88 -32.39 -12.44
CA SER A 4 41.14 -33.02 -11.15
C SER A 4 40.94 -32.10 -9.95
N ARG A 5 40.59 -32.76 -8.84
CA ARG A 5 40.61 -32.21 -7.46
C ARG A 5 42.02 -32.30 -6.87
N ARG A 6 42.29 -31.45 -5.88
CA ARG A 6 43.15 -31.58 -4.68
C ARG A 6 44.19 -30.49 -4.49
N GLY A 7 44.19 -29.95 -3.28
CA GLY A 7 45.26 -29.21 -2.64
C GLY A 7 44.87 -28.80 -1.22
N ILE A 8 45.02 -29.76 -0.27
CA ILE A 8 45.00 -29.52 1.18
C ILE A 8 46.41 -29.06 1.57
N ILE A 9 46.57 -27.96 2.29
CA ILE A 9 47.81 -27.63 3.03
C ILE A 9 47.44 -27.37 4.49
N THR A 10 47.91 -28.26 5.34
CA THR A 10 48.04 -28.16 6.79
C THR A 10 49.34 -27.39 7.11
N GLY A 11 49.27 -26.44 8.04
CA GLY A 11 50.41 -25.76 8.61
C GLY A 11 50.23 -25.47 10.08
N ALA A 12 51.17 -25.94 10.87
CA ALA A 12 51.15 -26.14 12.31
C ALA A 12 51.25 -24.87 13.14
N ALA A 13 50.86 -25.01 14.39
CA ALA A 13 50.92 -24.04 15.47
C ALA A 13 52.35 -23.64 15.89
N ALA A 14 52.49 -22.39 16.32
CA ALA A 14 53.52 -21.96 17.26
C ALA A 14 52.89 -20.96 18.26
N ALA A 15 52.99 -21.29 19.51
CA ALA A 15 52.56 -20.49 20.63
C ALA A 15 53.55 -19.34 20.92
N GLY A 16 53.06 -18.15 21.16
CA GLY A 16 53.78 -17.01 21.68
C GLY A 16 52.83 -16.14 22.48
N ALA A 17 52.98 -16.20 23.81
CA ALA A 17 52.28 -15.34 24.74
C ALA A 17 52.96 -13.97 24.82
N ALA A 18 52.22 -12.90 24.79
CA ALA A 18 52.26 -11.69 25.61
C ALA A 18 51.68 -10.47 24.89
N GLY A 19 50.85 -9.72 25.58
CA GLY A 19 50.47 -8.36 25.18
C GLY A 19 49.01 -8.15 24.87
N VAL A 20 48.16 -8.29 25.89
CA VAL A 20 46.81 -7.69 25.87
C VAL A 20 46.97 -6.19 26.08
N VAL A 21 46.96 -5.41 25.01
CA VAL A 21 46.64 -3.98 25.07
C VAL A 21 45.48 -3.74 24.14
N GLY A 22 44.41 -3.21 24.73
CA GLY A 22 43.08 -3.05 24.13
C GLY A 22 43.04 -2.30 22.82
N VAL A 23 42.51 -2.96 21.82
CA VAL A 23 41.92 -2.36 20.61
C VAL A 23 40.51 -2.89 20.46
N ALA A 24 39.73 -2.67 21.50
CA ALA A 24 38.26 -2.73 21.40
C ALA A 24 37.81 -1.33 21.76
N THR A 25 37.33 -0.55 20.76
CA THR A 25 36.37 0.51 21.07
C THR A 25 36.03 1.40 19.88
N ARG A 26 36.62 1.29 18.71
CA ARG A 26 36.18 2.14 17.59
C ARG A 26 35.05 1.56 16.76
N GLY A 27 34.90 0.25 16.68
CA GLY A 27 33.80 -0.39 15.93
C GLY A 27 32.48 -0.40 16.70
N GLU A 28 32.55 -0.69 18.01
CA GLU A 28 31.32 -0.72 18.85
C GLU A 28 30.80 0.69 19.16
N ALA A 29 31.66 1.69 19.28
CA ALA A 29 31.22 3.08 19.43
C ALA A 29 30.60 3.62 18.15
N ALA A 30 31.11 3.27 16.97
CA ALA A 30 30.53 3.69 15.68
C ALA A 30 29.15 3.01 15.44
N ILE A 31 29.01 1.73 15.76
CA ILE A 31 27.71 1.03 15.65
C ILE A 31 26.72 1.55 16.70
N ALA A 32 27.16 1.88 17.90
CA ALA A 32 26.31 2.47 18.94
C ALA A 32 25.93 3.91 18.63
N GLU A 33 26.80 4.67 17.98
CA GLU A 33 26.54 6.06 17.54
C GLU A 33 25.62 6.09 16.30
N GLU A 34 25.75 5.13 15.39
CA GLU A 34 24.87 4.96 14.22
C GLU A 34 23.47 4.44 14.64
N THR A 35 23.39 3.56 15.65
CA THR A 35 22.11 3.15 16.27
C THR A 35 21.51 4.24 17.14
N ALA A 36 22.31 5.07 17.83
CA ALA A 36 21.81 6.19 18.61
C ALA A 36 21.35 7.37 17.75
N THR A 37 22.01 7.62 16.61
CA THR A 37 21.55 8.61 15.60
C THR A 37 20.29 8.15 14.87
N ALA A 38 20.10 6.86 14.64
CA ALA A 38 18.85 6.31 14.15
C ALA A 38 17.70 6.41 15.18
N ALA A 39 18.01 6.35 16.48
CA ALA A 39 17.03 6.47 17.57
C ALA A 39 16.67 7.92 17.95
N SER A 40 17.44 8.91 17.51
CA SER A 40 17.22 10.33 17.79
C SER A 40 16.61 11.13 16.63
N GLN A 41 16.16 10.47 15.55
CA GLN A 41 15.22 11.13 14.66
C GLN A 41 13.97 11.43 15.51
N GLU A 42 13.77 12.73 15.83
CA GLU A 42 12.55 13.22 16.43
C GLU A 42 11.38 12.53 15.73
N ARG A 43 10.52 11.83 16.49
CA ARG A 43 9.30 11.23 15.95
C ARG A 43 8.49 12.37 15.33
N GLN A 44 8.68 12.60 14.06
CA GLN A 44 7.82 13.55 13.34
C GLN A 44 6.45 12.91 13.30
N GLY A 45 5.45 13.60 13.87
CA GLY A 45 4.08 13.09 13.92
C GLY A 45 3.63 12.63 12.54
N VAL A 46 3.01 11.45 12.50
CA VAL A 46 2.42 10.89 11.26
C VAL A 46 0.98 11.36 11.20
N GLN A 47 0.59 11.89 10.06
CA GLN A 47 -0.79 12.29 9.80
C GLN A 47 -1.34 11.49 8.62
N LEU A 48 -2.50 10.89 8.82
CA LEU A 48 -3.31 10.26 7.80
C LEU A 48 -4.45 11.20 7.41
N THR A 49 -4.72 11.36 6.11
CA THR A 49 -5.92 12.03 5.59
C THR A 49 -6.65 11.06 4.70
N TRP A 50 -7.94 10.86 4.92
CA TRP A 50 -8.76 9.96 4.10
C TRP A 50 -9.53 10.73 3.03
N PHE A 51 -9.44 10.28 1.78
CA PHE A 51 -10.14 10.85 0.62
C PHE A 51 -11.25 9.94 0.10
N GLY A 52 -11.77 9.05 0.95
CA GLY A 52 -12.75 8.05 0.54
C GLY A 52 -12.12 6.85 -0.17
N THR A 53 -12.91 5.80 -0.40
CA THR A 53 -12.46 4.54 -0.98
C THR A 53 -11.20 4.03 -0.26
N HIS A 54 -10.13 3.74 -0.99
CA HIS A 54 -8.81 3.47 -0.41
C HIS A 54 -7.80 4.59 -0.69
N ALA A 55 -8.29 5.78 -0.97
CA ALA A 55 -7.46 6.95 -1.21
C ALA A 55 -7.01 7.58 0.11
N TRP A 56 -5.73 7.42 0.43
CA TRP A 56 -5.09 7.97 1.63
C TRP A 56 -3.91 8.85 1.29
N GLN A 57 -3.72 9.89 2.09
CA GLN A 57 -2.45 10.57 2.21
C GLN A 57 -1.83 10.23 3.57
N VAL A 58 -0.64 9.66 3.53
CA VAL A 58 0.20 9.40 4.71
C VAL A 58 1.34 10.41 4.69
N ARG A 59 1.42 11.26 5.73
CA ARG A 59 2.37 12.35 5.81
C ARG A 59 3.20 12.30 7.08
N SER A 60 4.51 12.55 6.96
CA SER A 60 5.40 12.85 8.09
C SER A 60 6.41 13.91 7.67
N GLY A 61 6.35 15.08 8.31
CA GLY A 61 7.14 16.25 7.89
C GLY A 61 6.86 16.63 6.43
N LYS A 62 7.91 16.62 5.59
CA LYS A 62 7.81 16.92 4.15
C LYS A 62 7.37 15.72 3.30
N ASN A 63 7.52 14.49 3.82
CA ASN A 63 7.29 13.27 3.05
C ASN A 63 5.82 12.93 2.96
N ILE A 64 5.35 12.59 1.76
CA ILE A 64 3.95 12.29 1.46
C ILE A 64 3.87 11.05 0.59
N VAL A 65 3.16 10.03 1.08
CA VAL A 65 2.79 8.83 0.34
C VAL A 65 1.29 8.84 0.09
N LEU A 66 0.88 8.60 -1.15
CA LEU A 66 -0.52 8.42 -1.53
C LEU A 66 -0.80 6.96 -1.81
N THR A 67 -1.96 6.46 -1.40
CA THR A 67 -2.50 5.17 -1.84
C THR A 67 -3.71 5.41 -2.72
N ASP A 68 -3.82 4.71 -3.83
CA ASP A 68 -5.00 4.65 -4.72
C ASP A 68 -5.75 6.00 -4.86
N PRO A 69 -5.07 7.10 -5.24
CA PRO A 69 -5.69 8.42 -5.22
C PRO A 69 -6.80 8.51 -6.27
N TRP A 70 -8.04 8.29 -5.84
CA TRP A 70 -9.23 8.53 -6.64
C TRP A 70 -10.07 9.65 -6.05
N ILE A 71 -9.79 10.87 -6.50
CA ILE A 71 -10.27 12.14 -5.97
C ILE A 71 -11.44 12.69 -6.79
N THR A 72 -11.44 12.40 -8.10
CA THR A 72 -12.47 12.87 -9.06
C THR A 72 -13.86 12.34 -8.72
N ARG A 73 -13.99 11.09 -8.35
CA ARG A 73 -15.22 10.41 -7.92
C ARG A 73 -16.40 10.71 -8.86
N PHE A 74 -16.39 10.10 -10.02
CA PHE A 74 -17.48 10.17 -10.98
C PHE A 74 -18.51 9.05 -10.75
N LYS A 75 -19.75 9.26 -11.19
CA LYS A 75 -20.83 8.28 -11.05
C LYS A 75 -20.59 7.06 -11.93
N THR A 76 -20.61 5.90 -11.33
CA THR A 76 -20.44 4.61 -11.98
C THR A 76 -21.66 3.72 -11.90
N GLY A 77 -22.59 4.03 -10.99
CA GLY A 77 -23.77 3.22 -10.68
C GLY A 77 -23.49 2.05 -9.73
N THR A 78 -22.26 1.93 -9.18
CA THR A 78 -21.85 0.77 -8.36
C THR A 78 -22.82 0.47 -7.23
N PHE A 79 -23.40 1.49 -6.60
CA PHE A 79 -24.30 1.34 -5.45
C PHE A 79 -25.79 1.50 -5.83
N THR A 80 -26.12 1.46 -7.12
CA THR A 80 -27.52 1.35 -7.57
C THR A 80 -27.97 -0.11 -7.60
N PRO A 81 -29.29 -0.38 -7.64
CA PRO A 81 -29.80 -1.75 -7.76
C PRO A 81 -29.31 -2.49 -9.01
N GLU A 82 -28.99 -1.76 -10.07
CA GLU A 82 -28.49 -2.28 -11.34
C GLU A 82 -26.98 -2.61 -11.27
N GLY A 83 -26.28 -2.05 -10.29
CA GLY A 83 -24.81 -2.14 -10.14
C GLY A 83 -24.05 -1.25 -11.11
N ALA A 84 -22.73 -1.36 -11.07
CA ALA A 84 -21.84 -0.56 -11.92
C ALA A 84 -22.17 -0.73 -13.41
N ASP A 85 -22.27 0.38 -14.15
CA ASP A 85 -22.31 0.36 -15.61
C ASP A 85 -20.90 0.14 -16.16
N PRO A 86 -20.58 -1.03 -16.75
CA PRO A 86 -19.23 -1.30 -17.26
C PRO A 86 -18.77 -0.28 -18.31
N LYS A 87 -19.71 0.40 -18.96
CA LYS A 87 -19.46 1.41 -19.98
C LYS A 87 -19.41 2.84 -19.44
N ALA A 88 -19.51 3.03 -18.13
CA ALA A 88 -19.32 4.35 -17.54
C ALA A 88 -17.95 4.92 -17.94
N GLU A 89 -17.97 6.15 -18.47
CA GLU A 89 -16.75 6.79 -18.97
C GLU A 89 -15.79 7.15 -17.83
N LEU A 90 -14.49 6.94 -18.09
CA LEU A 90 -13.45 7.40 -17.17
C LEU A 90 -13.34 8.93 -17.25
N VAL A 91 -13.69 9.58 -16.15
CA VAL A 91 -13.64 11.04 -16.01
C VAL A 91 -12.51 11.41 -15.07
N ILE A 92 -11.71 12.40 -15.44
CA ILE A 92 -10.69 13.00 -14.58
C ILE A 92 -10.99 14.50 -14.48
N LYS A 93 -11.09 15.01 -13.26
CA LYS A 93 -11.38 16.41 -12.96
C LYS A 93 -10.15 17.07 -12.31
N PRO A 94 -9.24 17.66 -13.10
CA PRO A 94 -8.03 18.30 -12.60
C PRO A 94 -8.28 19.33 -11.50
N ASP A 95 -9.31 20.15 -11.65
CA ASP A 95 -9.70 21.19 -10.70
C ASP A 95 -10.13 20.62 -9.34
N VAL A 96 -10.74 19.44 -9.32
CA VAL A 96 -11.10 18.73 -8.07
C VAL A 96 -9.84 18.17 -7.43
N ILE A 97 -9.00 17.47 -8.19
CA ILE A 97 -7.74 16.89 -7.69
C ILE A 97 -6.83 18.00 -7.13
N ASP A 98 -6.76 19.12 -7.81
CA ASP A 98 -5.88 20.24 -7.45
C ASP A 98 -6.22 20.90 -6.11
N ARG A 99 -7.46 20.79 -5.65
CA ARG A 99 -7.89 21.29 -4.33
C ARG A 99 -7.28 20.49 -3.19
N TYR A 100 -7.05 19.18 -3.38
CA TYR A 100 -6.70 18.28 -2.30
C TYR A 100 -5.27 17.74 -2.38
N ILE A 101 -4.75 17.52 -3.58
CA ILE A 101 -3.42 16.95 -3.80
C ILE A 101 -2.49 18.04 -4.34
N SER A 102 -1.48 18.42 -3.55
CA SER A 102 -0.45 19.40 -3.96
C SER A 102 0.85 18.73 -4.36
N THR A 103 1.36 17.82 -3.53
CA THR A 103 2.63 17.11 -3.70
C THR A 103 2.49 15.65 -3.26
N ALA A 104 3.39 14.80 -3.75
CA ALA A 104 3.59 13.43 -3.27
C ALA A 104 4.98 12.96 -3.67
N ASP A 105 5.57 12.04 -2.91
CA ASP A 105 6.85 11.40 -3.20
C ASP A 105 6.63 10.01 -3.83
N ALA A 106 5.58 9.31 -3.40
CA ALA A 106 5.19 8.01 -3.94
C ALA A 106 3.66 7.89 -4.05
N ILE A 107 3.21 7.12 -5.04
CA ILE A 107 1.82 6.68 -5.24
C ILE A 107 1.82 5.16 -5.28
N LEU A 108 1.08 4.52 -4.39
CA LEU A 108 0.96 3.08 -4.27
C LEU A 108 -0.36 2.63 -4.87
N VAL A 109 -0.32 1.84 -5.93
CA VAL A 109 -1.50 1.29 -6.61
C VAL A 109 -1.70 -0.15 -6.16
N HIS A 110 -2.77 -0.42 -5.41
CA HIS A 110 -3.04 -1.76 -4.90
C HIS A 110 -3.58 -2.69 -5.98
N HIS A 111 -4.50 -2.22 -6.81
CA HIS A 111 -5.00 -2.93 -7.98
C HIS A 111 -5.55 -1.95 -9.02
N GLY A 112 -5.84 -2.47 -10.22
CA GLY A 112 -6.05 -1.63 -11.40
C GLY A 112 -7.47 -1.14 -11.63
N HIS A 113 -8.44 -1.38 -10.73
CA HIS A 113 -9.80 -0.88 -10.91
C HIS A 113 -9.85 0.66 -10.92
N TYR A 114 -10.91 1.17 -11.51
CA TYR A 114 -11.08 2.61 -11.75
C TYR A 114 -11.06 3.45 -10.47
N ASP A 115 -11.64 2.94 -9.40
CA ASP A 115 -11.72 3.57 -8.08
C ASP A 115 -10.41 3.53 -7.27
N HIS A 116 -9.34 2.98 -7.87
CA HIS A 116 -7.97 2.98 -7.35
C HIS A 116 -6.99 3.66 -8.31
N MET A 117 -7.22 3.60 -9.63
CA MET A 117 -6.19 3.96 -10.60
C MET A 117 -6.57 5.12 -11.53
N ALA A 118 -7.83 5.50 -11.67
CA ALA A 118 -8.26 6.44 -12.72
C ALA A 118 -7.54 7.81 -12.63
N ASP A 119 -7.35 8.37 -11.45
CA ASP A 119 -6.72 9.68 -11.25
C ASP A 119 -5.18 9.62 -11.19
N VAL A 120 -4.59 8.42 -10.99
CA VAL A 120 -3.13 8.24 -10.85
C VAL A 120 -2.34 8.91 -11.96
N PRO A 121 -2.73 8.82 -13.27
CA PRO A 121 -1.98 9.47 -14.33
C PRO A 121 -1.88 10.99 -14.19
N TYR A 122 -2.93 11.64 -13.72
CA TYR A 122 -2.91 13.09 -13.49
C TYR A 122 -2.08 13.44 -12.25
N VAL A 123 -2.33 12.76 -11.13
CA VAL A 123 -1.61 12.97 -9.87
C VAL A 123 -0.11 12.76 -10.05
N ALA A 124 0.30 11.69 -10.72
CA ALA A 124 1.72 11.41 -10.98
C ALA A 124 2.40 12.50 -11.81
N ARG A 125 1.75 12.97 -12.88
CA ARG A 125 2.31 14.08 -13.68
C ARG A 125 2.42 15.38 -12.90
N LYS A 126 1.43 15.68 -12.06
CA LYS A 126 1.41 16.89 -11.23
C LYS A 126 2.49 16.86 -10.16
N THR A 127 2.60 15.77 -9.44
CA THR A 127 3.48 15.65 -8.26
C THR A 127 4.90 15.20 -8.62
N GLN A 128 5.09 14.57 -9.78
CA GLN A 128 6.31 13.87 -10.18
C GLN A 128 6.65 12.68 -9.25
N ALA A 129 5.65 12.16 -8.53
CA ALA A 129 5.80 11.03 -7.62
C ALA A 129 6.12 9.74 -8.36
N THR A 130 6.91 8.86 -7.72
CA THR A 130 7.12 7.49 -8.17
C THR A 130 5.84 6.68 -7.96
N VAL A 131 5.35 6.02 -9.01
CA VAL A 131 4.17 5.16 -8.95
C VAL A 131 4.58 3.70 -8.87
N LEU A 132 4.17 3.01 -7.80
CA LEU A 132 4.38 1.58 -7.61
C LEU A 132 3.09 0.82 -7.98
N GLY A 133 3.23 -0.25 -8.74
CA GLY A 133 2.12 -1.12 -9.13
C GLY A 133 2.62 -2.32 -9.91
N THR A 134 1.76 -3.29 -10.21
CA THR A 134 2.15 -4.45 -11.01
C THR A 134 2.52 -4.05 -12.44
N GLU A 135 3.14 -4.96 -13.20
CA GLU A 135 3.41 -4.73 -14.63
C GLU A 135 2.12 -4.42 -15.40
N SER A 136 1.02 -5.06 -15.05
CA SER A 136 -0.30 -4.78 -15.65
C SER A 136 -0.75 -3.34 -15.38
N HIS A 137 -0.62 -2.86 -14.13
CA HIS A 137 -0.91 -1.47 -13.77
C HIS A 137 -0.04 -0.49 -14.55
N VAL A 138 1.26 -0.76 -14.60
CA VAL A 138 2.23 0.05 -15.36
C VAL A 138 1.85 0.15 -16.83
N ASN A 139 1.43 -0.94 -17.46
CA ASN A 139 1.03 -0.93 -18.88
C ASN A 139 -0.26 -0.13 -19.09
N MET A 140 -1.26 -0.26 -18.22
CA MET A 140 -2.47 0.56 -18.26
C MET A 140 -2.16 2.05 -18.03
N LEU A 141 -1.30 2.38 -17.05
CA LEU A 141 -0.89 3.75 -16.76
C LEU A 141 -0.11 4.39 -17.91
N LYS A 142 0.75 3.62 -18.62
CA LYS A 142 1.39 4.08 -19.86
C LYS A 142 0.37 4.40 -20.94
N ALA A 143 -0.65 3.54 -21.13
CA ALA A 143 -1.75 3.78 -22.07
C ALA A 143 -2.52 5.07 -21.72
N MET A 144 -2.61 5.42 -20.42
CA MET A 144 -3.19 6.65 -19.91
C MET A 144 -2.20 7.84 -19.90
N ARG A 145 -1.05 7.71 -20.54
CA ARG A 145 -0.01 8.73 -20.72
C ARG A 145 0.70 9.16 -19.42
N THR A 146 0.83 8.26 -18.46
CA THR A 146 1.74 8.49 -17.34
C THR A 146 3.19 8.40 -17.83
N PRO A 147 4.08 9.35 -17.47
CA PRO A 147 5.49 9.31 -17.87
C PRO A 147 6.16 8.02 -17.39
N ALA A 148 6.85 7.32 -18.29
CA ALA A 148 7.43 6.01 -18.00
C ALA A 148 8.52 6.06 -16.91
N ASN A 149 9.22 7.18 -16.78
CA ASN A 149 10.24 7.41 -15.74
C ASN A 149 9.67 7.54 -14.33
N LEU A 150 8.35 7.73 -14.19
CA LEU A 150 7.68 7.77 -12.89
C LEU A 150 7.13 6.39 -12.48
N LEU A 151 7.12 5.41 -13.38
CA LEU A 151 6.50 4.10 -13.18
C LEU A 151 7.54 3.06 -12.75
N SER A 152 7.31 2.42 -11.63
CA SER A 152 8.15 1.35 -11.07
C SER A 152 7.31 0.08 -10.88
N PRO A 153 7.48 -0.94 -11.74
CA PRO A 153 6.75 -2.19 -11.59
C PRO A 153 7.25 -2.97 -10.38
N VAL A 154 6.30 -3.48 -9.59
CA VAL A 154 6.53 -4.33 -8.42
C VAL A 154 5.60 -5.54 -8.46
N ARG A 155 5.90 -6.58 -7.68
CA ARG A 155 5.11 -7.83 -7.69
C ARG A 155 4.94 -8.48 -6.31
N GLY A 156 5.59 -7.91 -5.28
CA GLY A 156 5.65 -8.45 -3.93
C GLY A 156 7.02 -9.06 -3.61
N GLY A 157 7.49 -8.75 -2.39
CA GLY A 157 8.81 -9.09 -1.88
C GLY A 157 9.83 -7.96 -1.97
N GLU A 158 9.47 -6.83 -2.57
CA GLU A 158 10.36 -5.66 -2.65
C GLU A 158 10.36 -4.89 -1.33
N TYR A 159 11.56 -4.41 -0.95
CA TYR A 159 11.79 -3.41 0.09
C TYR A 159 12.40 -2.19 -0.59
N LEU A 160 11.67 -1.10 -0.62
CA LEU A 160 12.01 0.10 -1.38
C LEU A 160 12.29 1.27 -0.43
N PRO A 161 13.56 1.67 -0.24
CA PRO A 161 13.89 2.86 0.55
C PRO A 161 13.68 4.13 -0.27
N PHE A 162 12.97 5.10 0.34
CA PHE A 162 12.83 6.47 -0.11
C PHE A 162 13.50 7.41 0.90
N GLU A 163 13.67 8.67 0.55
CA GLU A 163 14.14 9.66 1.51
C GLU A 163 13.08 9.88 2.61
N GLY A 164 13.35 9.41 3.82
CA GLY A 164 12.50 9.61 5.01
C GLY A 164 11.36 8.60 5.20
N PHE A 165 11.20 7.62 4.32
CA PHE A 165 10.26 6.50 4.50
C PHE A 165 10.69 5.27 3.71
N THR A 166 10.05 4.14 4.01
CA THR A 166 10.23 2.91 3.21
C THR A 166 8.88 2.33 2.83
N VAL A 167 8.85 1.57 1.73
CA VAL A 167 7.71 0.81 1.27
C VAL A 167 8.09 -0.65 1.11
N GLU A 168 7.41 -1.54 1.82
CA GLU A 168 7.49 -2.99 1.62
C GLU A 168 6.28 -3.42 0.79
N VAL A 169 6.51 -4.24 -0.22
CA VAL A 169 5.46 -4.71 -1.13
C VAL A 169 5.15 -6.17 -0.86
N PHE A 170 3.88 -6.51 -0.78
CA PHE A 170 3.41 -7.88 -0.58
C PHE A 170 2.43 -8.28 -1.69
N PRO A 171 2.49 -9.52 -2.20
CA PRO A 171 1.40 -10.03 -3.01
C PRO A 171 0.14 -10.14 -2.16
N SER A 172 -1.00 -9.84 -2.74
CA SER A 172 -2.28 -9.88 -2.06
C SER A 172 -3.38 -10.46 -2.96
N LEU A 173 -4.60 -10.50 -2.46
CA LEU A 173 -5.75 -11.05 -3.16
C LEU A 173 -6.88 -10.01 -3.18
N HIS A 174 -7.55 -9.89 -4.32
CA HIS A 174 -8.77 -9.10 -4.40
C HIS A 174 -9.90 -9.77 -3.61
N SER A 175 -10.78 -8.98 -2.99
CA SER A 175 -12.02 -9.51 -2.41
C SER A 175 -12.86 -10.13 -3.51
N CYS A 176 -13.45 -11.27 -3.22
CA CYS A 176 -14.26 -12.02 -4.15
C CYS A 176 -15.60 -12.36 -3.50
N GLY A 177 -16.60 -12.57 -4.33
CA GLY A 177 -17.96 -12.87 -3.88
C GLY A 177 -18.61 -14.00 -4.68
N GLY A 178 -19.76 -14.42 -4.15
CA GLY A 178 -20.56 -15.45 -4.80
C GLY A 178 -19.95 -16.84 -4.80
N ARG A 179 -20.66 -17.78 -5.44
CA ARG A 179 -20.30 -19.21 -5.45
C ARG A 179 -18.97 -19.50 -6.14
N HIS A 180 -18.56 -18.67 -7.09
CA HIS A 180 -17.39 -18.90 -7.94
C HIS A 180 -16.22 -17.97 -7.61
N HIS A 181 -16.27 -17.28 -6.47
CA HIS A 181 -15.22 -16.35 -6.04
C HIS A 181 -14.83 -15.37 -7.17
N THR A 182 -15.84 -14.71 -7.75
CA THR A 182 -15.64 -13.74 -8.82
C THR A 182 -15.50 -12.33 -8.26
N TYR A 183 -14.80 -11.47 -9.02
CA TYR A 183 -14.70 -10.04 -8.80
C TYR A 183 -14.80 -9.30 -10.14
N ALA A 184 -15.05 -7.99 -10.08
CA ALA A 184 -15.23 -7.17 -11.27
C ALA A 184 -13.93 -7.09 -12.10
N TYR A 185 -14.05 -6.96 -13.41
CA TYR A 185 -12.98 -6.68 -14.37
C TYR A 185 -11.68 -7.45 -14.10
N PRO A 186 -11.73 -8.81 -14.03
CA PRO A 186 -10.55 -9.62 -13.77
C PRO A 186 -9.58 -9.62 -14.95
N GLY A 187 -8.31 -9.95 -14.68
CA GLY A 187 -7.30 -10.16 -15.73
C GLY A 187 -6.14 -9.19 -15.68
N TYR A 188 -5.25 -9.35 -16.66
CA TYR A 188 -3.96 -8.67 -16.71
C TYR A 188 -3.72 -8.03 -18.08
N ARG A 189 -2.82 -7.06 -18.14
CA ARG A 189 -2.31 -6.43 -19.36
C ARG A 189 -0.79 -6.64 -19.44
N LEU A 190 -0.37 -7.86 -19.83
CA LEU A 190 1.04 -8.25 -19.88
C LEU A 190 1.67 -8.16 -21.27
N ASP A 191 0.85 -8.09 -22.33
CA ASP A 191 1.31 -8.04 -23.73
C ASP A 191 1.74 -6.63 -24.19
N GLY A 192 2.25 -5.81 -23.23
CA GLY A 192 2.66 -4.44 -23.48
C GLY A 192 1.55 -3.41 -23.24
N VAL A 193 1.70 -2.22 -23.79
CA VAL A 193 0.79 -1.10 -23.57
C VAL A 193 -0.52 -1.33 -24.34
N PRO A 194 -1.66 -1.47 -23.64
CA PRO A 194 -2.95 -1.68 -24.31
C PRO A 194 -3.47 -0.40 -24.99
N PRO A 195 -4.58 -0.46 -25.74
CA PRO A 195 -5.33 0.73 -26.11
C PRO A 195 -5.69 1.57 -24.86
N ARG A 196 -5.77 2.89 -25.04
CA ARG A 196 -6.08 3.78 -23.91
C ARG A 196 -7.45 3.43 -23.30
N PRO A 197 -7.51 3.13 -22.00
CA PRO A 197 -8.74 2.93 -21.26
C PRO A 197 -9.69 4.14 -21.40
N ARG A 198 -10.97 3.90 -21.61
CA ARG A 198 -12.00 4.92 -21.78
C ARG A 198 -13.20 4.73 -20.86
N VAL A 199 -13.47 3.49 -20.50
CA VAL A 199 -14.58 3.09 -19.64
C VAL A 199 -14.06 2.27 -18.46
N ILE A 200 -14.88 2.12 -17.42
CA ILE A 200 -14.41 1.46 -16.18
C ILE A 200 -13.98 0.02 -16.39
N GLU A 201 -14.62 -0.75 -17.29
CA GLU A 201 -14.24 -2.15 -17.58
C GLU A 201 -12.90 -2.29 -18.33
N ASP A 202 -12.35 -1.22 -18.89
CA ASP A 202 -11.02 -1.25 -19.52
C ASP A 202 -9.90 -1.33 -18.46
N LEU A 203 -10.18 -0.93 -17.23
CA LEU A 203 -9.28 -0.97 -16.08
C LEU A 203 -9.44 -2.30 -15.34
N LEU A 204 -8.58 -3.26 -15.70
CA LEU A 204 -8.59 -4.59 -15.11
C LEU A 204 -7.92 -4.59 -13.73
N GLU A 205 -8.28 -5.58 -12.90
CA GLU A 205 -7.68 -5.79 -11.57
C GLU A 205 -6.14 -5.83 -11.63
N GLY A 206 -5.56 -6.57 -12.56
CA GLY A 206 -4.13 -6.51 -12.89
C GLY A 206 -3.17 -7.07 -11.84
N GLY A 207 -3.65 -7.77 -10.84
CA GLY A 207 -2.89 -8.28 -9.69
C GLY A 207 -2.97 -7.35 -8.48
N THR A 208 -3.48 -7.88 -7.36
CA THR A 208 -3.63 -7.12 -6.11
C THR A 208 -2.36 -7.15 -5.28
N LEU A 209 -1.97 -6.00 -4.76
CA LEU A 209 -0.84 -5.81 -3.85
C LEU A 209 -1.33 -5.32 -2.48
N ALA A 210 -0.51 -5.56 -1.47
CA ALA A 210 -0.56 -4.90 -0.18
C ALA A 210 0.77 -4.19 0.07
N TYR A 211 0.73 -3.11 0.85
CA TYR A 211 1.92 -2.33 1.16
C TYR A 211 2.08 -2.12 2.65
N VAL A 212 3.32 -2.15 3.14
CA VAL A 212 3.67 -1.58 4.44
C VAL A 212 4.46 -0.31 4.22
N ILE A 213 3.91 0.79 4.69
CA ILE A 213 4.54 2.10 4.68
C ILE A 213 5.16 2.31 6.06
N THR A 214 6.50 2.47 6.12
CA THR A 214 7.19 2.85 7.35
C THR A 214 7.63 4.30 7.23
N ILE A 215 7.01 5.19 8.01
CA ILE A 215 7.22 6.63 7.96
C ILE A 215 7.09 7.22 9.38
N GLY A 216 7.96 8.14 9.76
CA GLY A 216 7.95 8.76 11.10
C GLY A 216 8.03 7.75 12.25
N GLY A 217 8.59 6.57 12.02
CA GLY A 217 8.67 5.47 13.00
C GLY A 217 7.38 4.67 13.18
N VAL A 218 6.36 4.89 12.35
CA VAL A 218 5.08 4.15 12.34
C VAL A 218 5.04 3.21 11.13
N ARG A 219 4.60 1.97 11.34
CA ARG A 219 4.41 0.95 10.30
C ARG A 219 2.93 0.79 9.99
N ILE A 220 2.52 1.08 8.78
CA ILE A 220 1.12 1.08 8.34
C ILE A 220 0.93 0.02 7.26
N LEU A 221 0.14 -1.02 7.56
CA LEU A 221 -0.31 -1.99 6.56
C LEU A 221 -1.52 -1.43 5.81
N SER A 222 -1.40 -1.32 4.50
CA SER A 222 -2.44 -0.82 3.60
C SER A 222 -3.02 -1.99 2.79
N LEU A 223 -4.32 -2.26 3.00
CA LEU A 223 -5.10 -3.31 2.33
C LEU A 223 -6.33 -2.68 1.68
N SER A 224 -6.35 -2.62 0.36
CA SER A 224 -7.41 -1.94 -0.40
C SER A 224 -8.70 -2.77 -0.53
N THR A 225 -8.65 -4.05 -0.23
CA THR A 225 -9.78 -4.96 -0.35
C THR A 225 -9.93 -5.83 0.89
N ALA A 226 -11.11 -6.42 1.07
CA ALA A 226 -11.40 -7.34 2.18
C ALA A 226 -10.90 -8.76 1.88
N ASN A 227 -9.67 -8.89 1.41
CA ASN A 227 -8.96 -10.16 1.24
C ASN A 227 -7.44 -9.93 1.29
N PHE A 228 -6.67 -11.01 1.48
CA PHE A 228 -5.21 -10.94 1.58
C PHE A 228 -4.59 -12.33 1.41
N ASP A 229 -3.29 -12.39 1.10
CA ASP A 229 -2.52 -13.65 1.15
C ASP A 229 -1.98 -13.88 2.58
N PRO A 230 -2.49 -14.88 3.32
CA PRO A 230 -2.05 -15.13 4.69
C PRO A 230 -0.60 -15.63 4.79
N ASN A 231 -0.03 -16.18 3.73
CA ASN A 231 1.38 -16.58 3.75
C ASN A 231 2.31 -15.38 3.59
N ALA A 232 1.91 -14.41 2.76
CA ALA A 232 2.67 -13.20 2.55
C ALA A 232 2.70 -12.30 3.80
N LEU A 233 1.62 -12.27 4.58
CA LEU A 233 1.50 -11.40 5.76
C LEU A 233 1.77 -12.12 7.10
N ARG A 234 2.21 -13.37 7.08
CA ARG A 234 2.43 -14.16 8.32
C ARG A 234 3.42 -13.47 9.25
N ASP A 235 3.00 -13.32 10.50
CA ASP A 235 3.81 -12.73 11.58
C ASP A 235 4.30 -11.30 11.33
N LEU A 236 3.70 -10.61 10.35
CA LEU A 236 4.01 -9.23 10.03
C LEU A 236 3.75 -8.33 11.25
N GLN A 237 4.69 -7.44 11.56
CA GLN A 237 4.58 -6.48 12.66
C GLN A 237 4.24 -5.11 12.10
N VAL A 238 3.10 -4.56 12.50
CA VAL A 238 2.63 -3.22 12.10
C VAL A 238 1.91 -2.53 13.24
N ASP A 239 1.92 -1.21 13.25
CA ASP A 239 1.22 -0.41 14.26
C ASP A 239 -0.24 -0.17 13.88
N VAL A 240 -0.46 0.07 12.59
CA VAL A 240 -1.76 0.47 12.04
C VAL A 240 -2.10 -0.41 10.83
N VAL A 241 -3.38 -0.75 10.69
CA VAL A 241 -3.93 -1.42 9.51
C VAL A 241 -5.05 -0.58 8.91
N LEU A 242 -4.97 -0.31 7.62
CA LEU A 242 -6.09 0.20 6.82
C LEU A 242 -6.83 -1.01 6.26
N ALA A 243 -8.06 -1.27 6.72
CA ALA A 243 -8.80 -2.48 6.41
C ALA A 243 -10.19 -2.18 5.83
N ALA A 244 -10.50 -2.80 4.69
CA ALA A 244 -11.80 -2.71 4.06
C ALA A 244 -12.82 -3.63 4.74
N PRO A 245 -14.11 -3.23 4.86
CA PRO A 245 -15.20 -4.10 5.30
C PRO A 245 -15.60 -5.08 4.19
N GLY A 246 -16.39 -6.08 4.54
CA GLY A 246 -16.92 -7.07 3.59
C GLY A 246 -16.05 -8.31 3.49
N GLY A 247 -15.98 -8.89 2.28
CA GLY A 247 -15.28 -10.14 2.05
C GLY A 247 -15.96 -11.36 2.66
N GLU A 248 -15.24 -12.45 2.74
CA GLU A 248 -15.74 -13.70 3.31
C GLU A 248 -15.92 -13.61 4.84
N PRO A 249 -16.90 -14.34 5.39
CA PRO A 249 -17.11 -14.38 6.84
C PRO A 249 -15.83 -14.72 7.59
N GLY A 250 -15.46 -13.91 8.60
CA GLY A 250 -14.26 -14.11 9.41
C GLY A 250 -12.94 -13.67 8.77
N ILE A 251 -12.96 -12.98 7.63
CA ILE A 251 -11.75 -12.50 6.96
C ILE A 251 -10.93 -11.57 7.86
N THR A 252 -11.57 -10.65 8.55
CA THR A 252 -10.91 -9.74 9.49
C THR A 252 -10.28 -10.49 10.67
N ASP A 253 -11.02 -11.44 11.26
CA ASP A 253 -10.46 -12.29 12.35
C ASP A 253 -9.25 -13.09 11.85
N ARG A 254 -9.29 -13.58 10.60
CA ARG A 254 -8.16 -14.29 9.99
C ARG A 254 -6.97 -13.34 9.80
N LEU A 255 -7.18 -12.13 9.31
CA LEU A 255 -6.12 -11.12 9.16
C LEU A 255 -5.44 -10.84 10.51
N LEU A 256 -6.23 -10.50 11.53
CA LEU A 256 -5.71 -10.12 12.84
C LEU A 256 -5.01 -11.28 13.59
N ARG A 257 -5.31 -12.55 13.24
CA ARG A 257 -4.55 -13.71 13.70
C ARG A 257 -3.28 -13.97 12.89
N THR A 258 -3.24 -13.55 11.64
CA THR A 258 -2.10 -13.79 10.75
C THR A 258 -0.94 -12.84 11.03
N ILE A 259 -1.25 -11.58 11.31
CA ILE A 259 -0.27 -10.56 11.68
C ILE A 259 -0.03 -10.52 13.20
N LYS A 260 1.00 -9.82 13.65
CA LYS A 260 1.24 -9.58 15.09
C LYS A 260 0.17 -8.64 15.65
N PRO A 261 -0.03 -8.59 16.98
CA PRO A 261 -0.97 -7.67 17.59
C PRO A 261 -0.81 -6.24 17.05
N VAL A 262 -1.90 -5.67 16.60
CA VAL A 262 -2.01 -4.33 16.01
C VAL A 262 -2.57 -3.37 17.05
N ARG A 263 -2.10 -2.12 17.05
CA ARG A 263 -2.63 -1.08 17.95
C ARG A 263 -3.95 -0.51 17.43
N THR A 264 -4.00 -0.15 16.15
CA THR A 264 -5.15 0.56 15.57
C THR A 264 -5.52 -0.03 14.21
N VAL A 265 -6.79 -0.25 13.98
CA VAL A 265 -7.36 -0.61 12.67
C VAL A 265 -8.29 0.51 12.22
N ILE A 266 -8.04 1.06 11.06
CA ILE A 266 -8.82 2.15 10.47
C ILE A 266 -9.64 1.59 9.33
N ALA A 267 -10.95 1.84 9.36
CA ALA A 267 -11.84 1.44 8.28
C ALA A 267 -11.54 2.23 7.01
N THR A 268 -11.46 1.54 5.88
CA THR A 268 -11.29 2.13 4.55
C THR A 268 -12.26 1.49 3.57
N HIS A 269 -12.52 2.11 2.44
CA HIS A 269 -13.36 1.56 1.37
C HIS A 269 -14.78 1.18 1.82
N TRP A 270 -15.35 1.96 2.74
CA TRP A 270 -16.66 1.70 3.33
C TRP A 270 -17.75 2.63 2.80
N ASP A 271 -17.39 3.68 2.09
CA ASP A 271 -18.24 4.76 1.60
C ASP A 271 -18.78 4.48 0.19
N ASP A 272 -19.91 5.07 -0.12
CA ASP A 272 -20.43 5.20 -1.48
C ASP A 272 -19.50 6.14 -2.26
N PHE A 273 -18.66 5.58 -3.08
CA PHE A 273 -17.65 6.34 -3.80
C PHE A 273 -18.15 6.95 -5.13
N ASP A 274 -19.43 6.84 -5.46
CA ASP A 274 -20.08 7.63 -6.51
C ASP A 274 -20.44 9.05 -6.03
N LEU A 275 -20.34 9.31 -4.70
CA LEU A 275 -20.57 10.62 -4.10
C LEU A 275 -19.28 11.45 -4.03
N PRO A 276 -19.37 12.79 -4.17
CA PRO A 276 -18.20 13.68 -4.16
C PRO A 276 -17.56 13.80 -2.77
N LEU A 277 -16.29 14.25 -2.73
CA LEU A 277 -15.50 14.37 -1.48
C LEU A 277 -15.93 15.51 -0.56
N ASP A 278 -16.62 16.51 -1.05
CA ASP A 278 -17.13 17.66 -0.28
C ASP A 278 -18.49 17.35 0.40
N GLU A 279 -18.98 16.11 0.27
CA GLU A 279 -20.11 15.57 1.02
C GLU A 279 -19.62 14.52 2.04
N PRO A 280 -20.34 14.34 3.18
CA PRO A 280 -20.02 13.28 4.12
C PRO A 280 -20.04 11.89 3.49
N GLY A 281 -19.17 10.99 3.96
CA GLY A 281 -19.16 9.60 3.51
C GLY A 281 -20.46 8.87 3.85
N VAL A 282 -21.07 8.26 2.84
CA VAL A 282 -22.26 7.42 3.03
C VAL A 282 -21.84 5.95 3.01
N PRO A 283 -22.07 5.19 4.09
CA PRO A 283 -21.64 3.81 4.12
C PRO A 283 -22.48 2.93 3.18
N TRP A 284 -21.81 2.18 2.30
CA TRP A 284 -22.48 1.16 1.48
C TRP A 284 -22.67 -0.17 2.23
N THR A 285 -22.01 -0.34 3.38
CA THR A 285 -22.11 -1.55 4.21
C THR A 285 -22.02 -1.23 5.69
N ASP A 286 -22.55 -2.14 6.52
CA ASP A 286 -22.46 -2.04 7.98
C ASP A 286 -21.05 -2.41 8.46
N LEU A 287 -20.44 -1.52 9.24
CA LEU A 287 -19.11 -1.69 9.82
C LEU A 287 -19.09 -2.51 11.12
N THR A 288 -20.25 -2.92 11.64
CA THR A 288 -20.34 -3.62 12.94
C THR A 288 -19.50 -4.89 13.00
N LYS A 289 -19.47 -5.67 11.92
CA LYS A 289 -18.67 -6.91 11.87
C LYS A 289 -17.16 -6.63 11.92
N LEU A 290 -16.70 -5.63 11.17
CA LEU A 290 -15.31 -5.18 11.18
C LEU A 290 -14.93 -4.68 12.57
N ARG A 291 -15.71 -3.77 13.15
CA ARG A 291 -15.54 -3.24 14.51
C ARG A 291 -15.43 -4.36 15.55
N THR A 292 -16.41 -5.27 15.57
CA THR A 292 -16.46 -6.37 16.54
C THR A 292 -15.22 -7.27 16.47
N SER A 293 -14.73 -7.57 15.26
CA SER A 293 -13.52 -8.37 15.08
C SER A 293 -12.27 -7.65 15.58
N VAL A 294 -12.17 -6.34 15.33
CA VAL A 294 -11.05 -5.50 15.78
C VAL A 294 -11.03 -5.38 17.30
N GLU A 295 -12.15 -5.03 17.92
CA GLU A 295 -12.28 -4.89 19.38
C GLU A 295 -12.02 -6.22 20.08
N ARG A 296 -12.47 -7.35 19.54
CA ARG A 296 -12.17 -8.69 20.06
C ARG A 296 -10.67 -9.01 20.02
N ALA A 297 -9.95 -8.51 19.04
CA ALA A 297 -8.50 -8.67 18.96
C ALA A 297 -7.73 -7.73 19.90
N GLY A 298 -8.43 -6.83 20.60
CA GLY A 298 -7.83 -5.86 21.54
C GLY A 298 -7.23 -4.63 20.85
N ALA A 299 -7.57 -4.38 19.58
CA ALA A 299 -7.14 -3.20 18.85
C ALA A 299 -8.19 -2.08 18.91
N GLU A 300 -7.74 -0.84 18.77
CA GLU A 300 -8.60 0.31 18.58
C GLU A 300 -9.22 0.29 17.17
N PHE A 301 -10.53 0.55 17.07
CA PHE A 301 -11.23 0.68 15.79
C PHE A 301 -11.55 2.15 15.50
N VAL A 302 -11.07 2.65 14.36
CA VAL A 302 -11.26 4.05 13.94
C VAL A 302 -12.00 4.10 12.61
N VAL A 303 -12.93 5.05 12.50
CA VAL A 303 -13.62 5.40 11.26
C VAL A 303 -13.44 6.90 11.08
N LEU A 304 -12.96 7.31 9.91
CA LEU A 304 -12.84 8.72 9.53
C LEU A 304 -13.89 9.06 8.47
N ASP A 305 -14.34 10.30 8.47
CA ASP A 305 -15.13 10.85 7.37
C ASP A 305 -14.22 11.41 6.27
N HIS A 306 -14.80 11.79 5.12
CA HIS A 306 -14.05 12.39 4.01
C HIS A 306 -13.24 13.58 4.48
N LEU A 307 -11.99 13.68 4.02
CA LEU A 307 -11.02 14.74 4.33
C LEU A 307 -10.62 14.83 5.82
N GLU A 308 -11.17 13.97 6.67
CA GLU A 308 -10.80 13.92 8.07
C GLU A 308 -9.35 13.45 8.24
N LYS A 309 -8.71 13.96 9.30
CA LYS A 309 -7.29 13.73 9.59
C LYS A 309 -7.13 13.04 10.92
N LEU A 310 -6.28 12.02 10.93
CA LEU A 310 -5.84 11.33 12.14
C LEU A 310 -4.35 11.54 12.34
N SER A 311 -3.96 11.94 13.53
CA SER A 311 -2.54 12.01 13.95
C SER A 311 -2.19 10.78 14.80
N LEU A 312 -1.07 10.14 14.48
CA LEU A 312 -0.58 8.91 15.13
C LEU A 312 0.62 9.20 16.05
#